data_14a475f51bd093c597c5985cec98d96c
#
_entry.id   14a475f51bd093c597c5985cec98d96c
#
_cell.length_a   1.000
_cell.length_b   1.000
_cell.length_c   1.000
_cell.angle_alpha   90.00
_cell.angle_beta   90.00
_cell.angle_gamma   90.00
#
_symmetry.space_group_name_H-M   'P 1'
#
loop_
_entity.id
_entity.type
_entity.pdbx_description
1 polymer ?
#
loop_
_entity_poly.entity_id
_entity_poly.type
_entity_poly.pdbx_seq_one_letter_code
_entity_poly.pdbx_strand_id
1 'polypeptide(L)'
;MDGLQRCFDQLAWPQADQAAKQLGATLVWPFGACEQHGPQLPLATDALFADRILNSVFEHLDAALPIWRLPVQSIGFSPEHQPFPGTLSLSAELMLQLVDQVGGQLASMGVKRLVLFNAHGGQIGLLQVAARQLRLRCPSMAVLPCFIWSGVDGLQSLLPPAELAHGLHAGQAETSLMLHLAPELVGPSRPVDGAHGSGSIHAPPDGWSLEGAAPCAWLTSDLSETGVIGDARLASIELGSQLEQALISHWTQRFKSLLCSDWPPTKSVVDWPRKS
;
A
#
# COMPACT_ATOMS: atom_id res chain seq x y z
N MET A 1 9.59 -16.09 17.92
CA MET A 1 9.51 -16.70 16.56
C MET A 1 9.66 -15.55 15.59
N ASP A 2 10.69 -15.61 14.77
CA ASP A 2 11.07 -14.50 13.89
C ASP A 2 9.99 -14.21 12.86
N GLY A 3 9.86 -12.95 12.42
CA GLY A 3 8.85 -12.50 11.44
C GLY A 3 8.86 -13.30 10.13
N LEU A 4 9.95 -13.95 9.80
CA LEU A 4 10.11 -14.92 8.71
C LEU A 4 9.14 -16.12 8.77
N GLN A 5 8.60 -16.48 9.94
CA GLN A 5 7.73 -17.67 10.09
C GLN A 5 6.30 -17.45 9.57
N ARG A 6 5.94 -16.25 9.10
CA ARG A 6 4.59 -15.93 8.58
C ARG A 6 4.53 -15.77 7.06
N CYS A 7 5.58 -16.18 6.35
CA CYS A 7 5.61 -16.16 4.89
C CYS A 7 4.85 -17.39 4.36
N PHE A 8 3.71 -17.17 3.71
CA PHE A 8 2.85 -18.22 3.20
C PHE A 8 3.53 -19.05 2.10
N ASP A 9 4.34 -18.41 1.29
CA ASP A 9 5.13 -19.03 0.21
C ASP A 9 6.31 -19.88 0.70
N GLN A 10 6.67 -19.77 1.97
CA GLN A 10 7.71 -20.61 2.60
C GLN A 10 7.13 -21.86 3.28
N LEU A 11 5.81 -22.01 3.28
CA LEU A 11 5.15 -23.20 3.80
C LEU A 11 5.18 -24.32 2.75
N ALA A 12 5.41 -25.56 3.20
CA ALA A 12 5.12 -26.72 2.37
C ALA A 12 3.58 -26.82 2.16
N TRP A 13 3.14 -27.39 1.04
CA TRP A 13 1.70 -27.42 0.71
C TRP A 13 0.77 -27.96 1.82
N PRO A 14 1.14 -28.97 2.64
CA PRO A 14 0.26 -29.43 3.72
C PRO A 14 0.10 -28.38 4.83
N GLN A 15 1.15 -27.61 5.10
CA GLN A 15 1.12 -26.50 6.07
C GLN A 15 0.31 -25.34 5.54
N ALA A 16 0.44 -25.02 4.24
CA ALA A 16 -0.35 -23.99 3.58
C ALA A 16 -1.85 -24.33 3.59
N ASP A 17 -2.22 -25.58 3.34
CA ASP A 17 -3.60 -26.06 3.43
C ASP A 17 -4.15 -25.93 4.85
N GLN A 18 -3.37 -26.33 5.86
CA GLN A 18 -3.74 -26.16 7.26
C GLN A 18 -3.91 -24.68 7.64
N ALA A 19 -2.98 -23.82 7.21
CA ALA A 19 -3.00 -22.38 7.48
C ALA A 19 -4.23 -21.72 6.86
N ALA A 20 -4.54 -22.03 5.59
CA ALA A 20 -5.69 -21.48 4.87
C ALA A 20 -7.04 -21.86 5.47
N LYS A 21 -7.12 -23.03 6.14
CA LYS A 21 -8.34 -23.56 6.76
C LYS A 21 -8.53 -23.17 8.22
N GLN A 22 -7.57 -22.48 8.84
CA GLN A 22 -7.74 -22.00 10.22
C GLN A 22 -8.92 -21.04 10.31
N LEU A 23 -9.59 -21.06 11.45
CA LEU A 23 -10.69 -20.14 11.73
C LEU A 23 -10.19 -18.68 11.64
N GLY A 24 -10.81 -17.90 10.75
CA GLY A 24 -10.40 -16.53 10.53
C GLY A 24 -9.09 -16.35 9.75
N ALA A 25 -8.62 -17.38 9.03
CA ALA A 25 -7.40 -17.32 8.21
C ALA A 25 -7.35 -16.04 7.37
N THR A 26 -6.31 -15.26 7.57
CA THR A 26 -6.08 -13.96 6.95
C THR A 26 -4.77 -13.97 6.19
N LEU A 27 -4.79 -13.63 4.91
CA LEU A 27 -3.59 -13.37 4.14
C LEU A 27 -3.47 -11.88 3.85
N VAL A 28 -2.25 -11.37 4.01
CA VAL A 28 -1.88 -10.00 3.67
C VAL A 28 -1.00 -10.04 2.45
N TRP A 29 -1.45 -9.42 1.37
CA TRP A 29 -0.70 -9.31 0.14
C TRP A 29 -0.14 -7.91 0.03
N PRO A 30 1.19 -7.71 0.21
CA PRO A 30 1.82 -6.41 0.08
C PRO A 30 1.93 -6.02 -1.40
N PHE A 31 1.50 -4.79 -1.72
CA PHE A 31 1.54 -4.17 -3.04
C PHE A 31 2.43 -2.93 -2.98
N GLY A 32 3.41 -2.88 -3.86
CA GLY A 32 4.18 -1.69 -4.17
C GLY A 32 4.09 -1.37 -5.66
N ALA A 33 5.07 -0.62 -6.14
CA ALA A 33 5.29 -0.33 -7.54
C ALA A 33 6.79 -0.37 -7.85
N CYS A 34 7.13 -0.41 -9.13
CA CYS A 34 8.48 -0.19 -9.64
C CYS A 34 8.43 1.08 -10.47
N GLU A 35 8.69 2.22 -9.85
CA GLU A 35 8.50 3.53 -10.46
C GLU A 35 9.56 4.53 -10.02
N GLN A 36 9.76 5.58 -10.82
CA GLN A 36 10.63 6.68 -10.45
C GLN A 36 10.20 7.30 -9.10
N HIS A 37 11.16 7.66 -8.27
CA HIS A 37 10.98 8.37 -7.00
C HIS A 37 12.01 9.50 -6.85
N GLY A 38 12.08 10.34 -7.88
CA GLY A 38 13.10 11.38 -7.94
C GLY A 38 14.52 10.82 -8.07
N PRO A 39 15.54 11.71 -8.05
CA PRO A 39 16.94 11.30 -8.20
C PRO A 39 17.54 10.69 -6.92
N GLN A 40 16.83 10.71 -5.79
CA GLN A 40 17.36 10.28 -4.50
C GLN A 40 16.86 8.92 -4.04
N LEU A 41 15.72 8.44 -4.51
CA LEU A 41 15.12 7.19 -4.04
C LEU A 41 15.16 6.11 -5.13
N PRO A 42 15.24 4.82 -4.74
CA PRO A 42 15.23 3.71 -5.70
C PRO A 42 13.85 3.51 -6.31
N LEU A 43 13.80 2.89 -7.49
CA LEU A 43 12.55 2.51 -8.16
C LEU A 43 11.67 1.56 -7.34
N ALA A 44 12.25 0.87 -6.37
CA ALA A 44 11.57 -0.11 -5.51
C ALA A 44 11.02 0.50 -4.21
N THR A 45 10.96 1.82 -4.07
CA THR A 45 10.58 2.50 -2.81
C THR A 45 9.27 1.96 -2.24
N ASP A 46 8.21 1.93 -3.01
CA ASP A 46 6.90 1.42 -2.54
C ASP A 46 6.93 -0.06 -2.18
N ALA A 47 7.64 -0.87 -2.98
CA ALA A 47 7.78 -2.29 -2.69
C ALA A 47 8.54 -2.52 -1.37
N LEU A 48 9.56 -1.70 -1.10
CA LEU A 48 10.30 -1.72 0.17
C LEU A 48 9.42 -1.27 1.34
N PHE A 49 8.60 -0.24 1.17
CA PHE A 49 7.63 0.18 2.20
C PHE A 49 6.64 -0.93 2.50
N ALA A 50 5.98 -1.48 1.47
CA ALA A 50 5.00 -2.55 1.64
C ALA A 50 5.60 -3.78 2.34
N ASP A 51 6.83 -4.16 1.97
CA ASP A 51 7.53 -5.31 2.52
C ASP A 51 7.99 -5.08 3.96
N ARG A 52 8.77 -4.03 4.20
CA ARG A 52 9.44 -3.80 5.48
C ARG A 52 8.47 -3.40 6.59
N ILE A 53 7.52 -2.49 6.28
CA ILE A 53 6.49 -2.11 7.27
C ILE A 53 5.63 -3.32 7.65
N LEU A 54 5.21 -4.14 6.69
CA LEU A 54 4.44 -5.35 7.00
C LEU A 54 5.22 -6.34 7.87
N ASN A 55 6.52 -6.53 7.60
CA ASN A 55 7.37 -7.37 8.44
C ASN A 55 7.45 -6.84 9.87
N SER A 56 7.75 -5.55 10.04
CA SER A 56 7.80 -4.91 11.35
C SER A 56 6.46 -5.02 12.09
N VAL A 57 5.32 -4.84 11.39
CA VAL A 57 3.99 -5.04 11.98
C VAL A 57 3.80 -6.49 12.45
N PHE A 58 4.23 -7.47 11.67
CA PHE A 58 4.07 -8.88 12.02
C PHE A 58 4.89 -9.30 13.24
N GLU A 59 6.02 -8.66 13.51
CA GLU A 59 6.81 -8.85 14.73
C GLU A 59 6.05 -8.44 16.00
N HIS A 60 5.08 -7.52 15.88
CA HIS A 60 4.25 -7.03 16.97
C HIS A 60 2.91 -7.78 17.14
N LEU A 61 2.68 -8.83 16.34
CA LEU A 61 1.50 -9.68 16.43
C LEU A 61 1.83 -11.00 17.15
N ASP A 62 0.88 -11.49 17.94
CA ASP A 62 1.00 -12.79 18.60
C ASP A 62 1.17 -13.91 17.55
N ALA A 63 2.17 -14.77 17.73
CA ALA A 63 2.52 -15.85 16.82
C ALA A 63 1.38 -16.87 16.59
N ALA A 64 0.41 -16.97 17.51
CA ALA A 64 -0.74 -17.87 17.40
C ALA A 64 -1.84 -17.32 16.47
N LEU A 65 -1.80 -16.04 16.09
CA LEU A 65 -2.83 -15.45 15.23
C LEU A 65 -2.80 -16.03 13.81
N PRO A 66 -3.97 -16.34 13.21
CA PRO A 66 -4.10 -16.96 11.91
C PRO A 66 -3.91 -15.94 10.77
N ILE A 67 -2.71 -15.36 10.68
CA ILE A 67 -2.36 -14.35 9.68
C ILE A 67 -0.99 -14.67 9.04
N TRP A 68 -0.92 -14.59 7.72
CA TRP A 68 0.30 -14.80 6.91
C TRP A 68 0.43 -13.71 5.86
N ARG A 69 1.65 -13.51 5.40
CA ARG A 69 1.94 -12.63 4.26
C ARG A 69 2.19 -13.44 2.98
N LEU A 70 1.77 -12.87 1.86
CA LEU A 70 2.20 -13.30 0.52
C LEU A 70 3.49 -12.57 0.12
N PRO A 71 4.20 -13.04 -0.92
CA PRO A 71 5.29 -12.29 -1.54
C PRO A 71 4.82 -10.91 -1.99
N VAL A 72 5.72 -9.92 -1.94
CA VAL A 72 5.39 -8.56 -2.39
C VAL A 72 5.13 -8.54 -3.90
N GLN A 73 4.04 -7.90 -4.32
CA GLN A 73 3.79 -7.52 -5.70
C GLN A 73 4.54 -6.22 -5.97
N SER A 74 5.73 -6.34 -6.56
CA SER A 74 6.68 -5.24 -6.72
C SER A 74 6.51 -4.44 -8.03
N ILE A 75 5.71 -4.89 -8.97
CA ILE A 75 5.36 -4.15 -10.18
C ILE A 75 3.88 -3.83 -10.11
N GLY A 76 3.55 -2.55 -9.93
CA GLY A 76 2.20 -2.04 -9.74
C GLY A 76 1.59 -1.44 -11.01
N PHE A 77 0.54 -0.65 -10.81
CA PHE A 77 -0.09 0.20 -11.81
C PHE A 77 0.32 1.65 -11.55
N SER A 78 1.25 2.16 -12.36
CA SER A 78 1.92 3.47 -12.21
C SER A 78 1.98 4.22 -13.55
N PRO A 79 0.88 4.43 -14.26
CA PRO A 79 0.90 5.11 -15.56
C PRO A 79 1.35 6.56 -15.45
N GLU A 80 1.10 7.23 -14.32
CA GLU A 80 1.45 8.62 -14.04
C GLU A 80 2.96 8.87 -14.02
N HIS A 81 3.76 7.83 -13.78
CA HIS A 81 5.22 7.90 -13.74
C HIS A 81 5.91 7.37 -15.01
N GLN A 82 5.17 6.81 -15.97
CA GLN A 82 5.76 6.18 -17.18
C GLN A 82 6.66 7.08 -18.02
N PRO A 83 6.48 8.42 -18.12
CA PRO A 83 7.41 9.28 -18.84
C PRO A 83 8.85 9.25 -18.29
N PHE A 84 9.04 8.81 -17.04
CA PHE A 84 10.37 8.70 -16.44
C PHE A 84 10.98 7.32 -16.65
N PRO A 85 12.29 7.25 -17.07
CA PRO A 85 12.97 5.98 -17.26
C PRO A 85 13.01 5.10 -16.01
N GLY A 86 12.85 3.80 -16.19
CA GLY A 86 12.88 2.80 -15.12
C GLY A 86 11.52 2.46 -14.54
N THR A 87 10.49 3.26 -14.77
CA THR A 87 9.12 2.93 -14.36
C THR A 87 8.58 1.75 -15.18
N LEU A 88 8.16 0.70 -14.47
CA LEU A 88 7.51 -0.49 -15.02
C LEU A 88 6.07 -0.56 -14.49
N SER A 89 5.10 -0.31 -15.36
CA SER A 89 3.68 -0.29 -14.98
C SER A 89 2.92 -1.42 -15.66
N LEU A 90 2.11 -2.14 -14.89
CA LEU A 90 1.09 -3.03 -15.42
C LEU A 90 -0.08 -2.21 -16.00
N SER A 91 -0.84 -2.77 -16.92
CA SER A 91 -2.13 -2.18 -17.28
C SER A 91 -3.18 -2.40 -16.17
N ALA A 92 -4.22 -1.57 -16.15
CA ALA A 92 -5.32 -1.72 -15.20
C ALA A 92 -5.99 -3.09 -15.31
N GLU A 93 -6.22 -3.56 -16.55
CA GLU A 93 -6.84 -4.87 -16.80
C GLU A 93 -5.99 -6.01 -16.23
N LEU A 94 -4.67 -5.95 -16.43
CA LEU A 94 -3.77 -6.99 -15.93
C LEU A 94 -3.73 -7.01 -14.40
N MET A 95 -3.72 -5.85 -13.75
CA MET A 95 -3.77 -5.76 -12.29
C MET A 95 -5.09 -6.30 -11.74
N LEU A 96 -6.24 -5.95 -12.35
CA LEU A 96 -7.55 -6.50 -11.98
C LEU A 96 -7.58 -8.02 -12.12
N GLN A 97 -7.06 -8.56 -13.22
CA GLN A 97 -6.98 -10.00 -13.47
C GLN A 97 -6.06 -10.71 -12.47
N LEU A 98 -4.91 -10.10 -12.14
CA LEU A 98 -3.98 -10.64 -11.16
C LEU A 98 -4.65 -10.82 -9.79
N VAL A 99 -5.29 -9.76 -9.29
CA VAL A 99 -6.00 -9.81 -7.99
C VAL A 99 -7.15 -10.81 -8.03
N ASP A 100 -7.90 -10.86 -9.12
CA ASP A 100 -9.02 -11.77 -9.29
C ASP A 100 -8.55 -13.22 -9.29
N GLN A 101 -7.53 -13.57 -10.07
CA GLN A 101 -7.05 -14.96 -10.18
C GLN A 101 -6.44 -15.45 -8.88
N VAL A 102 -5.52 -14.69 -8.30
CA VAL A 102 -4.85 -15.08 -7.04
C VAL A 102 -5.87 -15.13 -5.90
N GLY A 103 -6.68 -14.09 -5.75
CA GLY A 103 -7.70 -14.01 -4.70
C GLY A 103 -8.73 -15.14 -4.80
N GLY A 104 -9.14 -15.53 -6.02
CA GLY A 104 -10.03 -16.65 -6.24
C GLY A 104 -9.44 -18.00 -5.81
N GLN A 105 -8.15 -18.21 -6.06
CA GLN A 105 -7.44 -19.42 -5.58
C GLN A 105 -7.36 -19.44 -4.06
N LEU A 106 -7.03 -18.31 -3.42
CA LEU A 106 -7.02 -18.20 -1.96
C LEU A 106 -8.39 -18.50 -1.33
N ALA A 107 -9.44 -17.95 -1.92
CA ALA A 107 -10.81 -18.23 -1.48
C ALA A 107 -11.16 -19.73 -1.60
N SER A 108 -10.72 -20.39 -2.69
CA SER A 108 -10.94 -21.84 -2.92
C SER A 108 -10.19 -22.70 -1.89
N MET A 109 -9.04 -22.24 -1.38
CA MET A 109 -8.32 -22.91 -0.30
C MET A 109 -8.97 -22.75 1.08
N GLY A 110 -9.92 -21.80 1.24
CA GLY A 110 -10.63 -21.57 2.50
C GLY A 110 -10.25 -20.29 3.24
N VAL A 111 -9.36 -19.47 2.66
CA VAL A 111 -8.98 -18.18 3.23
C VAL A 111 -10.20 -17.30 3.46
N LYS A 112 -10.31 -16.70 4.65
CA LYS A 112 -11.45 -15.88 5.06
C LYS A 112 -11.26 -14.39 4.84
N ARG A 113 -10.03 -13.92 4.84
CA ARG A 113 -9.72 -12.51 4.65
C ARG A 113 -8.48 -12.35 3.77
N LEU A 114 -8.58 -11.49 2.79
CA LEU A 114 -7.45 -11.04 1.97
C LEU A 114 -7.29 -9.54 2.14
N VAL A 115 -6.17 -9.11 2.69
CA VAL A 115 -5.80 -7.69 2.81
C VAL A 115 -4.87 -7.35 1.65
N LEU A 116 -5.25 -6.37 0.82
CA LEU A 116 -4.40 -5.79 -0.20
C LEU A 116 -3.67 -4.60 0.45
N PHE A 117 -2.46 -4.85 0.95
CA PHE A 117 -1.68 -3.91 1.75
C PHE A 117 -0.81 -3.06 0.83
N ASN A 118 -1.32 -1.92 0.41
CA ASN A 118 -0.78 -1.10 -0.65
C ASN A 118 0.07 0.06 -0.13
N ALA A 119 1.28 0.25 -0.68
CA ALA A 119 2.15 1.38 -0.41
C ALA A 119 2.18 2.43 -1.53
N HIS A 120 1.65 2.12 -2.74
CA HIS A 120 1.65 3.02 -3.89
C HIS A 120 0.33 3.79 -4.03
N GLY A 121 0.40 5.13 -4.10
CA GLY A 121 -0.77 6.02 -4.20
C GLY A 121 -1.57 5.83 -5.49
N GLY A 122 -0.91 5.74 -6.63
CA GLY A 122 -1.54 5.69 -7.96
C GLY A 122 -2.47 4.49 -8.20
N GLN A 123 -2.32 3.40 -7.44
CA GLN A 123 -3.18 2.21 -7.60
C GLN A 123 -4.28 2.04 -6.55
N ILE A 124 -4.49 3.01 -5.64
CA ILE A 124 -5.51 2.93 -4.59
C ILE A 124 -6.89 2.65 -5.17
N GLY A 125 -7.34 3.48 -6.12
CA GLY A 125 -8.65 3.36 -6.75
C GLY A 125 -8.84 2.03 -7.48
N LEU A 126 -7.79 1.55 -8.16
CA LEU A 126 -7.82 0.29 -8.90
C LEU A 126 -7.95 -0.92 -7.97
N LEU A 127 -7.19 -0.94 -6.86
CA LEU A 127 -7.29 -2.02 -5.87
C LEU A 127 -8.64 -2.02 -5.15
N GLN A 128 -9.29 -0.86 -4.96
CA GLN A 128 -10.65 -0.79 -4.44
C GLN A 128 -11.66 -1.42 -5.42
N VAL A 129 -11.50 -1.18 -6.72
CA VAL A 129 -12.34 -1.84 -7.75
C VAL A 129 -12.10 -3.34 -7.75
N ALA A 130 -10.83 -3.79 -7.78
CA ALA A 130 -10.45 -5.19 -7.73
C ALA A 130 -11.05 -5.90 -6.51
N ALA A 131 -10.95 -5.28 -5.33
CA ALA A 131 -11.50 -5.82 -4.09
C ALA A 131 -13.02 -6.03 -4.14
N ARG A 132 -13.76 -5.07 -4.73
CA ARG A 132 -15.23 -5.18 -4.90
C ARG A 132 -15.62 -6.30 -5.87
N GLN A 133 -14.91 -6.42 -6.99
CA GLN A 133 -15.15 -7.50 -7.97
C GLN A 133 -14.85 -8.87 -7.36
N LEU A 134 -13.70 -9.01 -6.71
CA LEU A 134 -13.32 -10.27 -6.05
C LEU A 134 -14.30 -10.63 -4.92
N ARG A 135 -14.74 -9.65 -4.11
CA ARG A 135 -15.74 -9.87 -3.06
C ARG A 135 -17.08 -10.35 -3.61
N LEU A 136 -17.51 -9.82 -4.75
CA LEU A 136 -18.73 -10.29 -5.42
C LEU A 136 -18.60 -11.74 -5.87
N ARG A 137 -17.45 -12.10 -6.45
CA ARG A 137 -17.17 -13.46 -6.94
C ARG A 137 -16.95 -14.47 -5.81
N CYS A 138 -16.33 -14.04 -4.71
CA CYS A 138 -15.96 -14.86 -3.55
C CYS A 138 -16.66 -14.36 -2.27
N PRO A 139 -17.99 -14.54 -2.14
CA PRO A 139 -18.76 -13.91 -1.05
C PRO A 139 -18.46 -14.45 0.36
N SER A 140 -17.72 -15.54 0.48
CA SER A 140 -17.25 -16.10 1.77
C SER A 140 -15.93 -15.48 2.27
N MET A 141 -15.25 -14.69 1.43
CA MET A 141 -13.97 -14.07 1.76
C MET A 141 -14.10 -12.54 1.82
N ALA A 142 -13.66 -11.90 2.90
CA ALA A 142 -13.49 -10.46 2.95
C ALA A 142 -12.27 -10.04 2.11
N VAL A 143 -12.37 -8.94 1.37
CA VAL A 143 -11.26 -8.33 0.65
C VAL A 143 -11.13 -6.89 1.12
N LEU A 144 -9.96 -6.53 1.65
CA LEU A 144 -9.71 -5.27 2.35
C LEU A 144 -8.58 -4.51 1.65
N PRO A 145 -8.90 -3.60 0.72
CA PRO A 145 -7.89 -2.73 0.13
C PRO A 145 -7.51 -1.64 1.14
N CYS A 146 -6.23 -1.58 1.47
CA CYS A 146 -5.67 -0.65 2.45
C CYS A 146 -4.51 0.11 1.83
N PHE A 147 -4.41 1.40 2.11
CA PHE A 147 -3.23 2.21 1.78
C PHE A 147 -2.47 2.52 3.06
N ILE A 148 -1.17 2.22 3.08
CA ILE A 148 -0.38 2.22 4.33
C ILE A 148 -0.38 3.55 5.07
N TRP A 149 -0.47 4.67 4.34
CA TRP A 149 -0.47 6.02 4.89
C TRP A 149 -1.86 6.51 5.33
N SER A 150 -2.92 5.81 4.95
CA SER A 150 -4.30 6.28 5.23
C SER A 150 -4.73 6.07 6.67
N GLY A 151 -5.19 7.15 7.30
CA GLY A 151 -5.78 7.12 8.64
C GLY A 151 -4.78 6.81 9.75
N VAL A 152 -3.50 6.97 9.50
CA VAL A 152 -2.43 6.76 10.50
C VAL A 152 -2.45 7.91 11.51
N ASP A 153 -2.68 7.57 12.77
CA ASP A 153 -2.69 8.54 13.85
C ASP A 153 -1.30 9.15 14.06
N GLY A 154 -1.27 10.46 14.30
CA GLY A 154 -0.03 11.18 14.64
C GLY A 154 0.76 11.72 13.44
N LEU A 155 0.48 11.34 12.19
CA LEU A 155 1.19 11.89 11.02
C LEU A 155 1.10 13.42 10.95
N GLN A 156 -0.05 14.00 11.31
CA GLN A 156 -0.25 15.45 11.35
C GLN A 156 0.67 16.18 12.35
N SER A 157 1.18 15.47 13.35
CA SER A 157 2.12 16.01 14.33
C SER A 157 3.56 15.82 13.91
N LEU A 158 3.85 14.89 13.02
CA LEU A 158 5.19 14.56 12.54
C LEU A 158 5.57 15.33 11.28
N LEU A 159 4.60 15.60 10.41
CA LEU A 159 4.84 16.24 9.12
C LEU A 159 4.35 17.69 9.12
N PRO A 160 5.09 18.61 8.49
CA PRO A 160 4.64 19.99 8.37
C PRO A 160 3.38 20.09 7.50
N PRO A 161 2.52 21.12 7.73
CA PRO A 161 1.29 21.30 6.96
C PRO A 161 1.49 21.33 5.43
N ALA A 162 2.60 21.86 4.96
CA ALA A 162 2.93 21.90 3.54
C ALA A 162 3.16 20.50 2.97
N GLU A 163 3.86 19.62 3.68
CA GLU A 163 4.07 18.22 3.27
C GLU A 163 2.75 17.44 3.27
N LEU A 164 1.91 17.62 4.30
CA LEU A 164 0.59 16.97 4.37
C LEU A 164 -0.35 17.40 3.24
N ALA A 165 -0.23 18.64 2.76
CA ALA A 165 -1.08 19.19 1.74
C ALA A 165 -0.56 18.94 0.30
N HIS A 166 0.76 18.87 0.11
CA HIS A 166 1.39 18.94 -1.21
C HIS A 166 2.50 17.90 -1.43
N GLY A 167 2.93 17.17 -0.39
CA GLY A 167 3.91 16.10 -0.50
C GLY A 167 3.26 14.82 -1.00
N LEU A 168 3.18 14.66 -2.32
CA LEU A 168 2.50 13.52 -2.93
C LEU A 168 3.44 12.39 -3.33
N HIS A 169 4.73 12.73 -3.64
CA HIS A 169 5.65 11.74 -4.19
C HIS A 169 7.11 12.13 -3.95
N ALA A 170 7.88 11.20 -3.41
CA ALA A 170 9.32 11.33 -3.13
C ALA A 170 9.69 12.56 -2.28
N GLY A 171 8.75 13.09 -1.50
CA GLY A 171 8.92 14.26 -0.62
C GLY A 171 9.63 13.93 0.69
N GLN A 172 9.36 14.74 1.72
CA GLN A 172 9.99 14.62 3.02
C GLN A 172 9.66 13.30 3.72
N ALA A 173 8.38 12.87 3.68
CA ALA A 173 7.92 11.68 4.36
C ALA A 173 8.59 10.42 3.80
N GLU A 174 8.49 10.20 2.49
CA GLU A 174 9.04 9.01 1.85
C GLU A 174 10.56 8.99 1.87
N THR A 175 11.22 10.14 1.63
CA THR A 175 12.68 10.23 1.71
C THR A 175 13.16 9.93 3.13
N SER A 176 12.45 10.42 4.17
CA SER A 176 12.80 10.13 5.57
C SER A 176 12.63 8.65 5.90
N LEU A 177 11.51 8.07 5.49
CA LEU A 177 11.24 6.65 5.74
C LEU A 177 12.28 5.76 5.04
N MET A 178 12.68 6.08 3.80
CA MET A 178 13.75 5.36 3.10
C MET A 178 15.12 5.54 3.75
N LEU A 179 15.45 6.74 4.25
CA LEU A 179 16.68 7.00 5.00
C LEU A 179 16.77 6.11 6.25
N HIS A 180 15.64 5.80 6.86
CA HIS A 180 15.57 4.92 8.02
C HIS A 180 15.60 3.43 7.61
N LEU A 181 14.76 3.03 6.66
CA LEU A 181 14.59 1.63 6.28
C LEU A 181 15.73 1.08 5.42
N ALA A 182 16.30 1.88 4.51
CA ALA A 182 17.29 1.46 3.52
C ALA A 182 18.25 2.61 3.16
N PRO A 183 19.02 3.15 4.12
CA PRO A 183 19.89 4.31 3.89
C PRO A 183 20.90 4.10 2.77
N GLU A 184 21.34 2.87 2.56
CA GLU A 184 22.29 2.47 1.52
C GLU A 184 21.75 2.63 0.09
N LEU A 185 20.41 2.75 -0.06
CA LEU A 185 19.74 2.95 -1.36
C LEU A 185 19.37 4.41 -1.62
N VAL A 186 19.59 5.31 -0.64
CA VAL A 186 19.20 6.72 -0.75
C VAL A 186 20.36 7.55 -1.26
N GLY A 187 20.18 8.19 -2.42
CA GLY A 187 21.15 9.11 -2.99
C GLY A 187 21.26 10.43 -2.20
N PRO A 188 22.29 11.25 -2.49
CA PRO A 188 22.57 12.50 -1.75
C PRO A 188 21.65 13.66 -2.13
N SER A 189 20.95 13.59 -3.25
CA SER A 189 20.07 14.67 -3.73
C SER A 189 18.89 14.90 -2.78
N ARG A 190 18.45 16.16 -2.66
CA ARG A 190 17.28 16.56 -1.86
C ARG A 190 16.47 17.60 -2.62
N PRO A 191 15.78 17.21 -3.71
CA PRO A 191 15.05 18.13 -4.54
C PRO A 191 13.81 18.69 -3.83
N VAL A 192 13.39 19.86 -4.33
CA VAL A 192 12.08 20.46 -4.08
C VAL A 192 11.48 20.68 -5.44
N ASP A 193 10.37 20.06 -5.72
CA ASP A 193 9.71 20.16 -7.02
C ASP A 193 8.20 19.89 -6.92
N GLY A 194 7.50 20.03 -8.04
CA GLY A 194 6.05 19.94 -8.05
C GLY A 194 5.36 21.25 -7.64
N ALA A 195 4.04 21.24 -7.64
CA ALA A 195 3.22 22.42 -7.39
C ALA A 195 3.22 22.85 -5.92
N HIS A 196 4.27 23.52 -5.49
CA HIS A 196 4.33 24.14 -4.16
C HIS A 196 3.96 25.61 -4.23
N GLY A 197 2.70 25.91 -3.90
CA GLY A 197 2.26 27.28 -3.65
C GLY A 197 1.48 27.94 -4.78
N SER A 198 0.78 29.01 -4.40
CA SER A 198 0.00 29.88 -5.27
C SER A 198 0.90 30.48 -6.35
N GLY A 199 0.62 30.16 -7.60
CA GLY A 199 1.33 30.69 -8.76
C GLY A 199 2.04 29.67 -9.64
N SER A 200 1.98 28.39 -9.33
CA SER A 200 2.43 27.35 -10.25
C SER A 200 1.50 27.30 -11.47
N ILE A 201 2.07 27.41 -12.66
CA ILE A 201 1.33 27.24 -13.93
C ILE A 201 0.74 25.85 -14.11
N HIS A 202 1.12 24.89 -13.25
CA HIS A 202 0.72 23.49 -13.26
C HIS A 202 -0.25 23.13 -12.12
N ALA A 203 -0.77 24.11 -11.39
CA ALA A 203 -1.78 23.87 -10.36
C ALA A 203 -3.15 23.51 -11.00
N PRO A 204 -3.91 22.58 -10.39
CA PRO A 204 -5.29 22.37 -10.77
C PRO A 204 -6.13 23.66 -10.70
N PRO A 205 -7.23 23.77 -11.48
CA PRO A 205 -8.14 24.91 -11.39
C PRO A 205 -8.74 25.05 -9.98
N ASP A 206 -9.22 26.25 -9.65
CA ASP A 206 -9.87 26.51 -8.37
C ASP A 206 -10.98 25.49 -8.05
N GLY A 207 -10.93 24.92 -6.86
CA GLY A 207 -11.87 23.90 -6.40
C GLY A 207 -11.52 22.46 -6.83
N TRP A 208 -10.47 22.28 -7.60
CA TRP A 208 -9.93 20.97 -7.97
C TRP A 208 -8.58 20.70 -7.26
N SER A 209 -8.17 19.45 -7.18
CA SER A 209 -6.94 19.05 -6.52
C SER A 209 -6.26 17.90 -7.28
N LEU A 210 -5.03 17.58 -6.92
CA LEU A 210 -4.34 16.40 -7.48
C LEU A 210 -4.89 15.12 -6.89
N GLU A 211 -5.37 15.19 -5.63
CA GLU A 211 -6.01 14.07 -4.93
C GLU A 211 -7.23 14.57 -4.12
N GLY A 212 -8.01 13.65 -3.56
CA GLY A 212 -9.12 13.98 -2.67
C GLY A 212 -10.49 13.91 -3.32
N ALA A 213 -11.38 14.87 -3.00
CA ALA A 213 -12.80 14.79 -3.37
C ALA A 213 -13.10 15.19 -4.83
N ALA A 214 -12.26 16.03 -5.42
CA ALA A 214 -12.39 16.50 -6.81
C ALA A 214 -11.04 16.42 -7.54
N PRO A 215 -10.53 15.20 -7.78
CA PRO A 215 -9.18 15.04 -8.33
C PRO A 215 -9.14 15.29 -9.83
N CYS A 216 -8.02 15.88 -10.28
CA CYS A 216 -7.61 15.88 -11.67
C CYS A 216 -6.67 14.70 -11.91
N ALA A 217 -6.81 13.96 -13.00
CA ALA A 217 -5.79 13.04 -13.44
C ALA A 217 -4.56 13.82 -13.94
N TRP A 218 -3.37 13.38 -13.56
CA TRP A 218 -2.11 14.03 -13.86
C TRP A 218 -1.03 13.03 -14.22
N LEU A 219 -0.01 13.49 -14.92
CA LEU A 219 1.25 12.80 -15.08
C LEU A 219 2.32 13.53 -14.27
N THR A 220 3.29 12.81 -13.73
CA THR A 220 4.40 13.43 -12.99
C THR A 220 5.11 14.49 -13.82
N SER A 221 5.25 14.25 -15.13
CA SER A 221 5.83 15.23 -16.07
C SER A 221 5.03 16.52 -16.25
N ASP A 222 3.76 16.55 -15.85
CA ASP A 222 2.94 17.79 -15.86
C ASP A 222 3.30 18.69 -14.67
N LEU A 223 3.86 18.11 -13.62
CA LEU A 223 4.04 18.76 -12.30
C LEU A 223 5.51 18.97 -11.94
N SER A 224 6.41 18.11 -12.43
CA SER A 224 7.78 18.03 -11.92
C SER A 224 8.78 17.63 -13.02
N GLU A 225 9.92 18.31 -13.06
CA GLU A 225 11.05 17.95 -13.92
C GLU A 225 11.94 16.88 -13.28
N THR A 226 12.02 16.85 -11.95
CA THR A 226 12.86 15.91 -11.19
C THR A 226 12.17 14.60 -10.86
N GLY A 227 10.85 14.52 -11.04
CA GLY A 227 10.03 13.41 -10.62
C GLY A 227 9.52 13.51 -9.17
N VAL A 228 10.00 14.48 -8.38
CA VAL A 228 9.55 14.73 -7.00
C VAL A 228 8.33 15.64 -7.01
N ILE A 229 7.29 15.30 -6.26
CA ILE A 229 6.16 16.18 -5.98
C ILE A 229 6.14 16.38 -4.47
N GLY A 230 6.98 17.29 -3.97
CA GLY A 230 7.21 17.50 -2.55
C GLY A 230 8.52 18.24 -2.26
N ASP A 231 8.94 18.22 -0.99
CA ASP A 231 10.16 18.84 -0.50
C ASP A 231 11.01 17.84 0.30
N ALA A 232 12.07 17.31 -0.30
CA ALA A 232 12.94 16.33 0.34
C ALA A 232 14.02 16.94 1.24
N ARG A 233 14.15 18.28 1.33
CA ARG A 233 15.28 18.96 2.03
C ARG A 233 15.33 18.69 3.53
N LEU A 234 14.17 18.52 4.16
CA LEU A 234 14.05 18.29 5.60
C LEU A 234 13.92 16.81 5.97
N ALA A 235 14.13 15.92 5.00
CA ALA A 235 14.12 14.50 5.27
C ALA A 235 15.27 14.09 6.21
N SER A 236 14.94 13.24 7.20
CA SER A 236 15.91 12.74 8.18
C SER A 236 15.62 11.31 8.63
N ILE A 237 16.66 10.64 9.15
CA ILE A 237 16.54 9.27 9.71
C ILE A 237 15.61 9.28 10.92
N GLU A 238 15.69 10.32 11.75
CA GLU A 238 14.88 10.47 12.97
C GLU A 238 13.41 10.57 12.64
N LEU A 239 13.03 11.37 11.64
CA LEU A 239 11.66 11.45 11.15
C LEU A 239 11.23 10.11 10.55
N GLY A 240 12.10 9.45 9.78
CA GLY A 240 11.84 8.13 9.22
C GLY A 240 11.50 7.09 10.29
N SER A 241 12.27 7.07 11.38
CA SER A 241 12.01 6.20 12.54
C SER A 241 10.67 6.50 13.21
N GLN A 242 10.31 7.78 13.37
CA GLN A 242 9.02 8.17 13.94
C GLN A 242 7.84 7.77 13.03
N LEU A 243 7.99 7.93 11.72
CA LEU A 243 7.00 7.51 10.73
C LEU A 243 6.81 5.99 10.74
N GLU A 244 7.90 5.22 10.77
CA GLU A 244 7.81 3.76 10.89
C GLU A 244 7.07 3.34 12.16
N GLN A 245 7.39 3.92 13.31
CA GLN A 245 6.72 3.61 14.58
C GLN A 245 5.22 3.91 14.52
N ALA A 246 4.82 5.03 13.92
CA ALA A 246 3.42 5.39 13.74
C ALA A 246 2.69 4.38 12.85
N LEU A 247 3.31 4.00 11.71
CA LEU A 247 2.77 2.99 10.79
C LEU A 247 2.63 1.62 11.47
N ILE A 248 3.67 1.16 12.17
CA ILE A 248 3.65 -0.13 12.90
C ILE A 248 2.54 -0.13 13.96
N SER A 249 2.47 0.92 14.77
CA SER A 249 1.44 1.02 15.83
C SER A 249 0.03 0.94 15.24
N HIS A 250 -0.24 1.76 14.22
CA HIS A 250 -1.54 1.83 13.54
C HIS A 250 -1.94 0.47 12.94
N TRP A 251 -1.07 -0.14 12.11
CA TRP A 251 -1.41 -1.38 11.41
C TRP A 251 -1.45 -2.59 12.34
N THR A 252 -0.62 -2.63 13.37
CA THR A 252 -0.71 -3.66 14.42
C THR A 252 -2.08 -3.63 15.10
N GLN A 253 -2.58 -2.45 15.46
CA GLN A 253 -3.90 -2.29 16.06
C GLN A 253 -5.02 -2.68 15.09
N ARG A 254 -4.93 -2.27 13.81
CA ARG A 254 -5.89 -2.61 12.76
C ARG A 254 -5.96 -4.11 12.52
N PHE A 255 -4.83 -4.80 12.44
CA PHE A 255 -4.81 -6.25 12.28
C PHE A 255 -5.34 -6.97 13.52
N LYS A 256 -4.99 -6.56 14.73
CA LYS A 256 -5.57 -7.12 15.97
C LYS A 256 -7.10 -6.97 15.98
N SER A 257 -7.62 -5.79 15.65
CA SER A 257 -9.06 -5.54 15.56
C SER A 257 -9.73 -6.43 14.51
N LEU A 258 -9.13 -6.55 13.31
CA LEU A 258 -9.65 -7.42 12.25
C LEU A 258 -9.69 -8.89 12.69
N LEU A 259 -8.62 -9.38 13.29
CA LEU A 259 -8.48 -10.78 13.68
C LEU A 259 -9.41 -11.15 14.85
N CYS A 260 -9.75 -10.19 15.71
CA CYS A 260 -10.75 -10.37 16.79
C CYS A 260 -12.20 -10.21 16.29
N SER A 261 -12.43 -9.84 15.04
CA SER A 261 -13.77 -9.62 14.48
C SER A 261 -14.34 -10.86 13.81
N ASP A 262 -15.69 -10.93 13.73
CA ASP A 262 -16.40 -11.95 12.95
C ASP A 262 -16.54 -11.58 11.46
N TRP A 263 -15.83 -10.54 10.98
CA TRP A 263 -15.88 -10.13 9.60
C TRP A 263 -15.12 -11.11 8.66
N PRO A 264 -15.66 -11.51 7.51
CA PRO A 264 -16.95 -11.10 6.94
C PRO A 264 -18.13 -11.86 7.59
N PRO A 265 -19.35 -11.29 7.55
CA PRO A 265 -20.53 -11.94 8.09
C PRO A 265 -20.79 -13.28 7.38
N THR A 266 -21.12 -14.32 8.13
CA THR A 266 -21.38 -15.66 7.62
C THR A 266 -22.73 -15.82 6.95
N LYS A 267 -23.67 -14.91 7.22
CA LYS A 267 -25.01 -14.88 6.66
C LYS A 267 -25.27 -13.55 5.97
N SER A 268 -25.86 -13.59 4.79
CA SER A 268 -26.43 -12.40 4.17
C SER A 268 -27.61 -11.88 4.99
N VAL A 269 -27.70 -10.57 5.16
CA VAL A 269 -28.86 -9.92 5.79
C VAL A 269 -30.10 -10.04 4.87
N VAL A 270 -29.87 -10.22 3.58
CA VAL A 270 -30.93 -10.39 2.58
C VAL A 270 -30.74 -11.74 1.89
N ASP A 271 -31.78 -12.57 1.93
CA ASP A 271 -31.78 -13.85 1.23
C ASP A 271 -32.25 -13.63 -0.23
N TRP A 272 -31.30 -13.27 -1.10
CA TRP A 272 -31.57 -13.14 -2.52
C TRP A 272 -31.58 -14.54 -3.17
N PRO A 273 -32.57 -14.85 -4.02
CA PRO A 273 -32.51 -16.08 -4.79
C PRO A 273 -31.24 -16.08 -5.65
N ARG A 274 -30.38 -17.04 -5.42
CA ARG A 274 -29.17 -17.24 -6.24
C ARG A 274 -29.65 -17.60 -7.65
N LYS A 275 -29.31 -16.77 -8.63
CA LYS A 275 -29.47 -17.15 -10.03
C LYS A 275 -28.58 -18.36 -10.27
N SER A 276 -29.22 -19.48 -10.57
CA SER A 276 -28.60 -20.75 -11.01
C SER A 276 -27.80 -20.55 -12.29
#